data_1ce72193d6fd62a368fec9f32a0cdfa7
#
_entry.id   1ce72193d6fd62a368fec9f32a0cdfa7
#
_cell.length_a   1.000
_cell.length_b   1.000
_cell.length_c   1.000
_cell.angle_alpha   90.00
_cell.angle_beta   90.00
_cell.angle_gamma   90.00
#
_symmetry.space_group_name_H-M   'P 1'
#
loop_
_entity.id
_entity.type
_entity.pdbx_description
1 polymer ?
#
loop_
_entity_poly.entity_id
_entity_poly.type
_entity_poly.pdbx_seq_one_letter_code
_entity_poly.pdbx_strand_id
1 'polypeptide(L)'
;MVLTIGKVLVAILLLILVDAVWLGTVGQYALAMTARIQGSAVAFRFGAAAVVYVALALLVLQASSASQAALIGAATYAVYDFTSYTLLKDYDVRIAVADTLWGGALFAIVYTVLDRAGVLT
;
A
#
# COMPACT_ATOMS: atom_id res chain seq x y z
N MET A 1 -4.27 -1.60 -21.71
CA MET A 1 -2.81 -1.78 -21.45
C MET A 1 -2.48 -3.26 -21.42
N VAL A 2 -1.39 -3.65 -22.05
CA VAL A 2 -0.88 -5.02 -21.95
C VAL A 2 0.00 -5.12 -20.70
N LEU A 3 -0.29 -6.07 -19.82
CA LEU A 3 0.50 -6.32 -18.63
C LEU A 3 1.80 -7.05 -19.01
N THR A 4 2.93 -6.48 -18.62
CA THR A 4 4.25 -7.08 -18.85
C THR A 4 5.03 -7.17 -17.55
N ILE A 5 6.02 -8.06 -17.51
CA ILE A 5 6.92 -8.19 -16.34
C ILE A 5 7.63 -6.86 -16.07
N GLY A 6 8.07 -6.16 -17.12
CA GLY A 6 8.72 -4.86 -16.98
C GLY A 6 7.85 -3.82 -16.28
N LYS A 7 6.58 -3.73 -16.65
CA LYS A 7 5.62 -2.81 -16.00
C LYS A 7 5.42 -3.17 -14.54
N VAL A 8 5.28 -4.44 -14.23
CA VAL A 8 5.11 -4.92 -12.85
C VAL A 8 6.34 -4.57 -12.01
N LEU A 9 7.54 -4.83 -12.52
CA LEU A 9 8.79 -4.53 -11.79
C LEU A 9 8.95 -3.04 -11.51
N VAL A 10 8.65 -2.19 -12.50
CA VAL A 10 8.72 -0.73 -12.30
C VAL A 10 7.68 -0.28 -11.28
N ALA A 11 6.46 -0.81 -11.34
CA ALA A 11 5.41 -0.50 -10.38
C ALA A 11 5.81 -0.92 -8.95
N ILE A 12 6.38 -2.11 -8.78
CA ILE A 12 6.88 -2.59 -7.48
C ILE A 12 7.93 -1.62 -6.92
N LEU A 13 8.90 -1.25 -7.75
CA LEU A 13 9.97 -0.35 -7.33
C LEU A 13 9.41 1.01 -6.87
N LEU A 14 8.51 1.60 -7.66
CA LEU A 14 7.89 2.88 -7.30
C LEU A 14 7.04 2.79 -6.04
N LEU A 15 6.27 1.72 -5.89
CA LEU A 15 5.48 1.49 -4.67
C LEU A 15 6.38 1.44 -3.45
N ILE A 16 7.47 0.69 -3.50
CA ILE A 16 8.42 0.57 -2.38
C ILE A 16 9.06 1.93 -2.07
N LEU A 17 9.51 2.66 -3.08
CA LEU A 17 10.17 3.94 -2.90
C LEU A 17 9.24 5.00 -2.29
N VAL A 18 8.01 5.10 -2.78
CA VAL A 18 7.04 6.06 -2.25
C VAL A 18 6.56 5.63 -0.86
N ASP A 19 6.30 4.34 -0.67
CA ASP A 19 5.85 3.79 0.60
C ASP A 19 6.91 3.91 1.71
N ALA A 20 8.18 3.96 1.34
CA ALA A 20 9.27 4.15 2.31
C ALA A 20 9.11 5.45 3.13
N VAL A 21 8.54 6.49 2.55
CA VAL A 21 8.24 7.74 3.25
C VAL A 21 7.23 7.51 4.36
N TRP A 22 6.16 6.78 4.06
CA TRP A 22 5.13 6.43 5.06
C TRP A 22 5.69 5.50 6.13
N LEU A 23 6.42 4.45 5.72
CA LEU A 23 7.01 3.49 6.65
C LEU A 23 8.00 4.15 7.61
N GLY A 24 8.74 5.15 7.15
CA GLY A 24 9.70 5.89 7.98
C GLY A 24 9.08 6.98 8.88
N THR A 25 7.79 7.27 8.71
CA THR A 25 7.09 8.33 9.45
C THR A 25 5.87 7.75 10.17
N VAL A 26 4.68 7.92 9.60
CA VAL A 26 3.42 7.49 10.21
C VAL A 26 3.36 5.97 10.41
N GLY A 27 3.97 5.20 9.53
CA GLY A 27 4.06 3.74 9.64
C GLY A 27 4.73 3.26 10.93
N GLN A 28 5.57 4.09 11.56
CA GLN A 28 6.19 3.74 12.85
C GLN A 28 5.14 3.60 13.95
N TYR A 29 4.08 4.40 13.92
CA TYR A 29 2.96 4.26 14.86
C TYR A 29 2.19 2.95 14.64
N ALA A 30 2.02 2.54 13.39
CA ALA A 30 1.39 1.27 13.06
C ALA A 30 2.22 0.07 13.53
N LEU A 31 3.54 0.13 13.39
CA LEU A 31 4.44 -0.90 13.90
C LEU A 31 4.40 -0.99 15.42
N ALA A 32 4.40 0.15 16.10
CA ALA A 32 4.29 0.18 17.56
C ALA A 32 2.95 -0.40 18.04
N MET A 33 1.86 -0.08 17.36
CA MET A 33 0.55 -0.66 17.63
C MET A 33 0.57 -2.18 17.44
N THR A 34 1.14 -2.65 16.35
CA THR A 34 1.24 -4.09 16.05
C THR A 34 2.02 -4.83 17.13
N ALA A 35 3.15 -4.26 17.56
CA ALA A 35 3.95 -4.84 18.65
C ALA A 35 3.14 -4.94 19.96
N ARG A 36 2.36 -3.92 20.28
CA ARG A 36 1.48 -3.95 21.47
C ARG A 36 0.41 -5.03 21.36
N ILE A 37 -0.23 -5.14 20.20
CA ILE A 37 -1.32 -6.11 19.97
C ILE A 37 -0.80 -7.54 20.08
N GLN A 38 0.34 -7.83 19.47
CA GLN A 38 0.88 -9.20 19.50
C GLN A 38 1.68 -9.52 20.77
N GLY A 39 2.03 -8.50 21.57
CA GLY A 39 2.77 -8.67 22.83
C GLY A 39 4.26 -8.98 22.66
N SER A 40 4.82 -8.71 21.48
CA SER A 40 6.23 -8.94 21.17
C SER A 40 6.69 -8.03 20.04
N ALA A 41 7.99 -7.88 19.86
CA ALA A 41 8.56 -7.08 18.77
C ALA A 41 8.13 -7.63 17.40
N VAL A 42 7.93 -6.71 16.45
CA VAL A 42 7.60 -7.06 15.07
C VAL A 42 8.84 -7.67 14.40
N ALA A 43 8.68 -8.84 13.79
CA ALA A 43 9.68 -9.47 12.96
C ALA A 43 9.16 -9.54 11.53
N PHE A 44 9.87 -8.93 10.59
CA PHE A 44 9.43 -8.89 9.20
C PHE A 44 9.62 -10.21 8.49
N ARG A 45 8.57 -10.67 7.83
CA ARG A 45 8.62 -11.79 6.89
C ARG A 45 8.76 -11.23 5.49
N PHE A 46 9.99 -11.09 5.02
CA PHE A 46 10.27 -10.42 3.75
C PHE A 46 9.62 -11.10 2.55
N GLY A 47 9.48 -12.42 2.55
CA GLY A 47 8.78 -13.14 1.49
C GLY A 47 7.30 -12.75 1.40
N ALA A 48 6.63 -12.62 2.55
CA ALA A 48 5.24 -12.17 2.60
C ALA A 48 5.11 -10.71 2.15
N ALA A 49 6.05 -9.85 2.56
CA ALA A 49 6.08 -8.46 2.12
C ALA A 49 6.25 -8.35 0.60
N ALA A 50 7.08 -9.20 0.00
CA ALA A 50 7.23 -9.26 -1.45
C ALA A 50 5.91 -9.59 -2.15
N VAL A 51 5.13 -10.54 -1.63
CA VAL A 51 3.80 -10.87 -2.15
C VAL A 51 2.88 -9.67 -2.09
N VAL A 52 2.92 -8.90 -1.01
CA VAL A 52 2.10 -7.68 -0.87
C VAL A 52 2.42 -6.69 -1.99
N TYR A 53 3.70 -6.39 -2.22
CA TYR A 53 4.07 -5.40 -3.25
C TYR A 53 3.79 -5.90 -4.67
N VAL A 54 3.91 -7.19 -4.94
CA VAL A 54 3.47 -7.76 -6.22
C VAL A 54 1.96 -7.55 -6.41
N ALA A 55 1.18 -7.86 -5.38
CA ALA A 55 -0.28 -7.69 -5.43
C ALA A 55 -0.68 -6.21 -5.62
N LEU A 56 -0.02 -5.30 -4.89
CA LEU A 56 -0.27 -3.86 -5.04
C LEU A 56 0.10 -3.37 -6.45
N ALA A 57 1.20 -3.86 -7.01
CA ALA A 57 1.61 -3.51 -8.38
C ALA A 57 0.55 -3.95 -9.39
N LEU A 58 0.05 -5.18 -9.27
CA LEU A 58 -1.00 -5.68 -10.14
C LEU A 58 -2.27 -4.83 -10.03
N LEU A 59 -2.60 -4.37 -8.82
CA LEU A 59 -3.78 -3.54 -8.59
C LEU A 59 -3.62 -2.13 -9.18
N VAL A 60 -2.50 -1.46 -8.95
CA VAL A 60 -2.30 -0.09 -9.46
C VAL A 60 -2.27 -0.08 -10.99
N LEU A 61 -1.77 -1.15 -11.60
CA LEU A 61 -1.75 -1.27 -13.06
C LEU A 61 -3.13 -1.50 -13.68
N GLN A 62 -4.17 -1.79 -12.89
CA GLN A 62 -5.55 -1.90 -13.37
C GLN A 62 -6.21 -0.53 -13.55
N ALA A 63 -5.65 0.53 -12.99
CA ALA A 63 -6.25 1.85 -13.04
C ALA A 63 -6.13 2.48 -14.45
N SER A 64 -7.14 3.26 -14.82
CA SER A 64 -7.18 4.02 -16.09
C SER A 64 -7.00 5.52 -15.87
N SER A 65 -6.98 5.97 -14.61
CA SER A 65 -6.80 7.38 -14.25
C SER A 65 -6.26 7.48 -12.84
N ALA A 66 -5.72 8.65 -12.49
CA ALA A 66 -5.23 8.90 -11.13
C ALA A 66 -6.35 8.79 -10.09
N SER A 67 -7.55 9.26 -10.39
CA SER A 67 -8.69 9.15 -9.48
C SER A 67 -9.13 7.70 -9.30
N GLN A 68 -9.12 6.90 -10.34
CA GLN A 68 -9.42 5.47 -10.24
C GLN A 68 -8.33 4.75 -9.43
N ALA A 69 -7.07 5.10 -9.65
CA ALA A 69 -5.96 4.54 -8.85
C ALA A 69 -6.13 4.88 -7.36
N ALA A 70 -6.48 6.14 -7.05
CA ALA A 70 -6.76 6.55 -5.68
C ALA A 70 -7.89 5.74 -5.05
N LEU A 71 -8.97 5.51 -5.78
CA LEU A 71 -10.08 4.70 -5.31
C LEU A 71 -9.67 3.25 -5.04
N ILE A 72 -8.96 2.63 -5.97
CA ILE A 72 -8.48 1.26 -5.83
C ILE A 72 -7.54 1.14 -4.62
N GLY A 73 -6.61 2.08 -4.48
CA GLY A 73 -5.65 2.08 -3.37
C GLY A 73 -6.33 2.27 -2.02
N ALA A 74 -7.23 3.24 -1.91
CA ALA A 74 -7.98 3.48 -0.68
C ALA A 74 -8.85 2.27 -0.31
N ALA A 75 -9.56 1.70 -1.27
CA ALA A 75 -10.40 0.53 -1.04
C ALA A 75 -9.58 -0.70 -0.60
N THR A 76 -8.45 -0.93 -1.24
CA THR A 76 -7.55 -2.04 -0.89
C THR A 76 -7.04 -1.92 0.53
N TYR A 77 -6.58 -0.73 0.91
CA TYR A 77 -6.08 -0.47 2.26
C TYR A 77 -7.19 -0.49 3.29
N ALA A 78 -8.39 0.00 2.95
CA ALA A 78 -9.57 -0.07 3.82
C ALA A 78 -9.95 -1.51 4.14
N VAL A 79 -9.88 -2.41 3.16
CA VAL A 79 -10.17 -3.85 3.39
C VAL A 79 -9.23 -4.41 4.45
N TYR A 80 -7.93 -4.14 4.35
CA TYR A 80 -6.95 -4.59 5.33
C TYR A 80 -7.17 -3.94 6.70
N ASP A 81 -7.21 -2.60 6.73
CA ASP A 81 -7.22 -1.84 7.97
C ASP A 81 -8.51 -2.03 8.75
N PHE A 82 -9.65 -1.97 8.08
CA PHE A 82 -10.93 -2.10 8.76
C PHE A 82 -11.32 -3.55 9.05
N THR A 83 -10.79 -4.52 8.31
CA THR A 83 -10.86 -5.92 8.73
C THR A 83 -10.07 -6.12 10.02
N SER A 84 -8.85 -5.58 10.09
CA SER A 84 -8.04 -5.65 11.32
C SER A 84 -8.73 -4.94 12.49
N TYR A 85 -9.30 -3.76 12.25
CA TYR A 85 -10.06 -3.04 13.27
C TYR A 85 -11.29 -3.82 13.75
N THR A 86 -11.95 -4.55 12.84
CA THR A 86 -13.09 -5.38 13.19
C THR A 86 -12.70 -6.52 14.14
N LEU A 87 -11.53 -7.11 13.94
CA LEU A 87 -11.10 -8.33 14.62
C LEU A 87 -10.22 -8.07 15.85
N LEU A 88 -9.45 -6.99 15.86
CA LEU A 88 -8.43 -6.75 16.87
C LEU A 88 -8.87 -5.62 17.81
N LYS A 89 -9.14 -5.98 19.05
CA LYS A 89 -9.65 -5.09 20.08
C LYS A 89 -8.82 -3.81 20.25
N ASP A 90 -7.50 -3.92 20.20
CA ASP A 90 -6.59 -2.81 20.47
C ASP A 90 -6.11 -2.10 19.19
N TYR A 91 -6.74 -2.37 18.06
CA TYR A 91 -6.41 -1.69 16.81
C TYR A 91 -6.93 -0.25 16.83
N ASP A 92 -6.06 0.72 16.55
CA ASP A 92 -6.42 2.14 16.59
C ASP A 92 -7.11 2.57 15.30
N VAL A 93 -8.35 3.06 15.41
CA VAL A 93 -9.13 3.51 14.25
C VAL A 93 -8.47 4.69 13.52
N ARG A 94 -7.69 5.52 14.24
CA ARG A 94 -6.98 6.64 13.61
C ARG A 94 -5.92 6.14 12.65
N ILE A 95 -5.25 5.05 13.00
CA ILE A 95 -4.28 4.40 12.11
C ILE A 95 -5.00 3.77 10.92
N ALA A 96 -6.14 3.13 11.15
CA ALA A 96 -6.94 2.55 10.06
C ALA A 96 -7.36 3.61 9.04
N VAL A 97 -7.84 4.75 9.50
CA VAL A 97 -8.23 5.87 8.62
C VAL A 97 -7.02 6.45 7.89
N ALA A 98 -5.95 6.74 8.63
CA ALA A 98 -4.73 7.32 8.04
C ALA A 98 -4.12 6.41 6.97
N ASP A 99 -4.05 5.12 7.24
CA ASP A 99 -3.48 4.15 6.30
C ASP A 99 -4.35 3.97 5.07
N THR A 100 -5.67 4.01 5.24
CA THR A 100 -6.62 4.00 4.12
C THR A 100 -6.41 5.19 3.19
N LEU A 101 -6.29 6.39 3.76
CA LEU A 101 -6.02 7.61 2.98
C LEU A 101 -4.66 7.55 2.31
N TRP A 102 -3.66 7.01 3.00
CA TRP A 102 -2.35 6.80 2.41
C TRP A 102 -2.39 5.84 1.21
N GLY A 103 -3.14 4.75 1.30
CA GLY A 103 -3.30 3.82 0.18
C GLY A 103 -3.83 4.51 -1.08
N GLY A 104 -4.80 5.40 -0.91
CA GLY A 104 -5.30 6.24 -2.00
C GLY A 104 -4.24 7.16 -2.57
N ALA A 105 -3.51 7.86 -1.71
CA ALA A 105 -2.43 8.76 -2.12
C ALA A 105 -1.29 8.01 -2.80
N LEU A 106 -0.88 6.89 -2.24
CA LEU A 106 0.19 6.04 -2.79
C LEU A 106 -0.13 5.61 -4.23
N PHE A 107 -1.32 5.10 -4.45
CA PHE A 107 -1.73 4.63 -5.78
C PHE A 107 -1.86 5.78 -6.77
N ALA A 108 -2.41 6.91 -6.35
CA ALA A 108 -2.51 8.09 -7.23
C ALA A 108 -1.13 8.60 -7.64
N ILE A 109 -0.18 8.65 -6.72
CA ILE A 109 1.20 9.09 -6.98
C ILE A 109 1.89 8.11 -7.93
N VAL A 110 1.86 6.82 -7.60
CA VAL A 110 2.54 5.80 -8.41
C VAL A 110 1.94 5.74 -9.82
N TYR A 111 0.61 5.77 -9.93
CA TYR A 111 -0.07 5.81 -11.23
C TYR A 111 0.38 7.02 -12.05
N THR A 112 0.41 8.20 -11.45
CA THR A 112 0.79 9.44 -12.13
C THR A 112 2.23 9.38 -12.63
N VAL A 113 3.16 8.85 -11.84
CA VAL A 113 4.55 8.68 -12.25
C VAL A 113 4.66 7.69 -13.40
N LEU A 114 3.98 6.55 -13.32
CA LEU A 114 3.97 5.54 -14.38
C LEU A 114 3.42 6.12 -15.69
N ASP A 115 2.34 6.87 -15.61
CA ASP A 115 1.68 7.48 -16.77
C ASP A 115 2.60 8.52 -17.44
N ARG A 116 3.17 9.42 -16.65
CA ARG A 116 4.05 10.48 -17.18
C ARG A 116 5.39 9.95 -17.69
N ALA A 117 5.86 8.85 -17.16
CA ALA A 117 7.07 8.18 -17.64
C ALA A 117 6.84 7.34 -18.90
N GLY A 118 5.60 7.25 -19.39
CA GLY A 118 5.26 6.46 -20.58
C GLY A 118 5.23 4.96 -20.34
N VAL A 119 5.24 4.49 -19.10
CA VAL A 119 5.26 3.07 -18.77
C VAL A 119 3.93 2.39 -19.12
N LEU A 120 2.82 3.14 -19.05
CA LEU A 120 1.47 2.58 -19.24
C LEU A 120 1.04 2.52 -20.71
N THR A 121 1.79 3.14 -21.61
CA THR A 121 1.46 3.13 -23.06
C THR A 121 2.06 1.94 -23.80
#